data_7289d8ed3d53c6339d1e9a0d58ad0e75
#
_entry.id   7289d8ed3d53c6339d1e9a0d58ad0e75
#
_cell.length_a   1.000
_cell.length_b   1.000
_cell.length_c   1.000
_cell.angle_alpha   90.00
_cell.angle_beta   90.00
_cell.angle_gamma   90.00
#
_symmetry.space_group_name_H-M   'P 1'
#
loop_
_entity.id
_entity.type
_entity.pdbx_description
1 polymer ?
#
loop_
_entity_poly.entity_id
_entity_poly.type
_entity_poly.pdbx_seq_one_letter_code
_entity_poly.pdbx_strand_id
1 'polypeptide(L)'
;MRIDIITLFPEMFEPVLNGSIIGRAQKSGVLEIVCHQLRDYAFDKHKRVDDTPYGGGMGMLMKAEPIALCFEDVCKQIGKRPHFVYMSPQGKTLKQQRLRELADVENICILCGHYEGVDQRLLDEFIDEEISIGDYVLTGGEIPAMVFADALSRMVPGVLSNNECFTEESHFNGLLEYPQYTKPSVWRGKEVPEVLMSGHHANIEKWRKEKSIEVTALKRPEMLEEYNKK
;
A
#
# COMPACT_ATOMS: atom_id res chain seq x y z
N MET A 1 13.62 -6.00 2.36
CA MET A 1 12.63 -5.28 3.20
C MET A 1 11.82 -6.27 4.00
N ARG A 2 11.53 -5.97 5.28
CA ARG A 2 10.61 -6.75 6.12
C ARG A 2 9.36 -5.92 6.44
N ILE A 3 8.17 -6.55 6.35
CA ILE A 3 6.88 -5.96 6.67
C ILE A 3 6.19 -6.86 7.70
N ASP A 4 5.95 -6.33 8.89
CA ASP A 4 5.20 -6.99 9.95
C ASP A 4 3.78 -6.43 9.98
N ILE A 5 2.75 -7.26 10.09
CA ILE A 5 1.34 -6.87 10.05
C ILE A 5 0.65 -7.35 11.32
N ILE A 6 0.23 -6.41 12.16
CA ILE A 6 -0.55 -6.70 13.38
C ILE A 6 -2.03 -6.68 13.01
N THR A 7 -2.71 -7.81 13.14
CA THR A 7 -4.09 -8.00 12.69
C THR A 7 -4.87 -8.97 13.59
N LEU A 8 -6.19 -8.92 13.52
CA LEU A 8 -7.10 -9.90 14.11
C LEU A 8 -7.35 -11.11 13.21
N PHE A 9 -6.98 -11.02 11.91
CA PHE A 9 -7.32 -11.98 10.87
C PHE A 9 -6.12 -12.28 9.94
N PRO A 10 -5.04 -12.90 10.45
CA PRO A 10 -3.86 -13.24 9.65
C PRO A 10 -4.20 -14.07 8.41
N GLU A 11 -5.20 -14.94 8.50
CA GLU A 11 -5.67 -15.80 7.42
C GLU A 11 -6.16 -15.05 6.18
N MET A 12 -6.59 -13.80 6.32
CA MET A 12 -7.03 -12.97 5.19
C MET A 12 -5.87 -12.62 4.25
N PHE A 13 -4.65 -12.61 4.74
CA PHE A 13 -3.47 -12.16 4.01
C PHE A 13 -2.85 -13.25 3.13
N GLU A 14 -2.97 -14.52 3.51
CA GLU A 14 -2.31 -15.64 2.82
C GLU A 14 -2.57 -15.67 1.30
N PRO A 15 -3.83 -15.58 0.80
CA PRO A 15 -4.09 -15.67 -0.63
C PRO A 15 -3.49 -14.52 -1.43
N VAL A 16 -3.40 -13.33 -0.84
CA VAL A 16 -2.94 -12.10 -1.50
C VAL A 16 -1.42 -12.02 -1.47
N LEU A 17 -0.81 -12.18 -0.30
CA LEU A 17 0.62 -11.94 -0.10
C LEU A 17 1.50 -13.12 -0.53
N ASN A 18 0.97 -14.34 -0.57
CA ASN A 18 1.73 -15.52 -1.02
C ASN A 18 1.60 -15.79 -2.52
N GLY A 19 0.78 -15.02 -3.22
CA GLY A 19 0.54 -15.15 -4.66
C GLY A 19 1.43 -14.27 -5.54
N SER A 20 1.46 -14.59 -6.84
CA SER A 20 1.99 -13.74 -7.91
C SER A 20 3.38 -13.15 -7.66
N ILE A 21 3.55 -11.85 -7.82
CA ILE A 21 4.82 -11.11 -7.71
C ILE A 21 5.32 -11.08 -6.27
N ILE A 22 4.45 -10.76 -5.31
CA ILE A 22 4.80 -10.67 -3.89
C ILE A 22 5.27 -12.03 -3.37
N GLY A 23 4.53 -13.10 -3.68
CA GLY A 23 4.92 -14.45 -3.27
C GLY A 23 6.26 -14.91 -3.87
N ARG A 24 6.59 -14.47 -5.09
CA ARG A 24 7.93 -14.72 -5.67
C ARG A 24 9.03 -13.94 -4.97
N ALA A 25 8.78 -12.67 -4.66
CA ALA A 25 9.72 -11.82 -3.94
C ALA A 25 10.03 -12.34 -2.53
N GLN A 26 9.03 -12.90 -1.84
CA GLN A 26 9.24 -13.57 -0.55
C GLN A 26 10.07 -14.84 -0.71
N LYS A 27 9.76 -15.67 -1.70
CA LYS A 27 10.54 -16.91 -1.99
C LYS A 27 12.00 -16.63 -2.36
N SER A 28 12.28 -15.50 -2.99
CA SER A 28 13.65 -15.07 -3.32
C SER A 28 14.37 -14.35 -2.17
N GLY A 29 13.70 -14.10 -1.04
CA GLY A 29 14.27 -13.40 0.11
C GLY A 29 14.39 -11.88 -0.05
N VAL A 30 13.82 -11.29 -1.11
CA VAL A 30 13.78 -9.83 -1.32
C VAL A 30 12.81 -9.17 -0.35
N LEU A 31 11.68 -9.85 -0.08
CA LEU A 31 10.68 -9.45 0.89
C LEU A 31 10.52 -10.52 1.97
N GLU A 32 10.24 -10.10 3.17
CA GLU A 32 9.75 -10.93 4.26
C GLU A 32 8.46 -10.26 4.79
N ILE A 33 7.32 -10.97 4.77
CA ILE A 33 6.06 -10.45 5.28
C ILE A 33 5.55 -11.41 6.36
N VAL A 34 5.36 -10.87 7.58
CA VAL A 34 4.95 -11.63 8.75
C VAL A 34 3.65 -11.07 9.32
N CYS A 35 2.62 -11.89 9.44
CA CYS A 35 1.36 -11.51 10.09
C CYS A 35 1.35 -11.99 11.54
N HIS A 36 1.02 -11.08 12.46
CA HIS A 36 0.95 -11.33 13.89
C HIS A 36 -0.51 -11.35 14.34
N GLN A 37 -0.92 -12.46 14.96
CA GLN A 37 -2.26 -12.58 15.55
C GLN A 37 -2.34 -11.76 16.85
N LEU A 38 -3.05 -10.62 16.81
CA LEU A 38 -3.15 -9.72 17.95
C LEU A 38 -3.72 -10.38 19.20
N ARG A 39 -4.64 -11.36 19.03
CA ARG A 39 -5.25 -12.06 20.17
C ARG A 39 -4.26 -12.87 21.00
N ASP A 40 -3.09 -13.18 20.49
CA ASP A 40 -2.06 -13.92 21.23
C ASP A 40 -1.38 -13.05 22.30
N TYR A 41 -1.55 -11.73 22.22
CA TYR A 41 -1.06 -10.74 23.17
C TYR A 41 -2.14 -10.26 24.17
N ALA A 42 -3.32 -10.90 24.16
CA ALA A 42 -4.38 -10.67 25.14
C ALA A 42 -4.39 -11.81 26.17
N PHE A 43 -4.09 -11.49 27.42
CA PHE A 43 -3.88 -12.49 28.49
C PHE A 43 -5.12 -12.79 29.34
N ASP A 44 -6.27 -12.17 29.02
CA ASP A 44 -7.52 -12.54 29.68
C ASP A 44 -8.03 -13.92 29.18
N LYS A 45 -8.91 -14.55 29.98
CA LYS A 45 -9.49 -15.86 29.65
C LYS A 45 -10.17 -15.96 28.29
N HIS A 46 -10.62 -14.81 27.76
CA HIS A 46 -11.37 -14.73 26.51
C HIS A 46 -10.55 -14.12 25.36
N LYS A 47 -9.27 -13.81 25.58
CA LYS A 47 -8.37 -13.16 24.60
C LYS A 47 -8.98 -11.90 23.98
N ARG A 48 -9.60 -11.05 24.81
CA ARG A 48 -10.29 -9.83 24.36
C ARG A 48 -9.29 -8.72 24.09
N VAL A 49 -9.34 -8.21 22.89
CA VAL A 49 -8.48 -7.11 22.40
C VAL A 49 -9.21 -5.78 22.30
N ASP A 50 -10.49 -5.77 22.70
CA ASP A 50 -11.41 -4.64 22.61
C ASP A 50 -12.13 -4.40 23.93
N ASP A 51 -12.64 -3.17 24.12
CA ASP A 51 -13.46 -2.77 25.27
C ASP A 51 -14.39 -1.60 24.91
N THR A 52 -15.34 -1.30 25.78
CA THR A 52 -16.27 -0.17 25.60
C THR A 52 -15.54 1.18 25.70
N PRO A 53 -15.87 2.16 24.84
CA PRO A 53 -15.23 3.49 24.90
C PRO A 53 -15.64 4.25 26.16
N TYR A 54 -14.71 5.03 26.73
CA TYR A 54 -15.05 6.03 27.74
C TYR A 54 -15.96 7.11 27.13
N GLY A 55 -16.88 7.63 27.93
CA GLY A 55 -17.86 8.61 27.47
C GLY A 55 -19.11 8.01 26.86
N GLY A 56 -19.17 6.68 26.73
CA GLY A 56 -20.29 5.97 26.11
C GLY A 56 -20.23 6.01 24.59
N GLY A 57 -21.21 5.43 23.94
CA GLY A 57 -21.30 5.28 22.48
C GLY A 57 -21.62 3.85 22.09
N MET A 58 -21.90 3.63 20.79
CA MET A 58 -22.06 2.30 20.22
C MET A 58 -20.72 1.76 19.78
N GLY A 59 -20.55 0.44 19.79
CA GLY A 59 -19.35 -0.23 19.33
C GLY A 59 -18.28 -0.41 20.41
N MET A 60 -17.12 -0.85 19.99
CA MET A 60 -15.97 -1.21 20.83
C MET A 60 -14.73 -0.48 20.31
N LEU A 61 -13.71 -0.31 21.16
CA LEU A 61 -12.37 0.18 20.78
C LEU A 61 -11.34 -0.90 21.00
N MET A 62 -10.36 -0.97 20.13
CA MET A 62 -9.18 -1.82 20.34
C MET A 62 -8.35 -1.28 21.50
N LYS A 63 -7.99 -2.19 22.41
CA LYS A 63 -7.17 -1.88 23.60
C LYS A 63 -5.73 -1.54 23.22
N ALA A 64 -5.14 -0.60 23.93
CA ALA A 64 -3.74 -0.23 23.75
C ALA A 64 -2.78 -1.37 24.10
N GLU A 65 -2.95 -2.03 25.24
CA GLU A 65 -2.00 -2.99 25.79
C GLU A 65 -1.68 -4.17 24.86
N PRO A 66 -2.65 -4.90 24.27
CA PRO A 66 -2.33 -6.00 23.38
C PRO A 66 -1.54 -5.54 22.14
N ILE A 67 -1.84 -4.36 21.61
CA ILE A 67 -1.14 -3.80 20.44
C ILE A 67 0.29 -3.41 20.81
N ALA A 68 0.48 -2.74 21.95
CA ALA A 68 1.80 -2.35 22.43
C ALA A 68 2.69 -3.58 22.63
N LEU A 69 2.21 -4.61 23.31
CA LEU A 69 2.92 -5.86 23.55
C LEU A 69 3.28 -6.59 22.24
N CYS A 70 2.36 -6.64 21.29
CA CYS A 70 2.63 -7.21 19.98
C CYS A 70 3.74 -6.42 19.25
N PHE A 71 3.65 -5.10 19.23
CA PHE A 71 4.67 -4.24 18.61
C PHE A 71 6.03 -4.36 19.27
N GLU A 72 6.08 -4.40 20.61
CA GLU A 72 7.33 -4.61 21.36
C GLU A 72 7.97 -5.98 21.06
N ASP A 73 7.14 -7.01 20.86
CA ASP A 73 7.64 -8.34 20.46
C ASP A 73 8.21 -8.30 19.03
N VAL A 74 7.55 -7.61 18.10
CA VAL A 74 8.07 -7.34 16.75
C VAL A 74 9.43 -6.62 16.84
N CYS A 75 9.55 -5.58 17.67
CA CYS A 75 10.82 -4.88 17.88
C CYS A 75 11.93 -5.82 18.39
N LYS A 76 11.60 -6.73 19.31
CA LYS A 76 12.55 -7.73 19.83
C LYS A 76 12.99 -8.72 18.75
N GLN A 77 12.04 -9.22 17.93
CA GLN A 77 12.35 -10.14 16.84
C GLN A 77 13.27 -9.52 15.78
N ILE A 78 13.06 -8.25 15.45
CA ILE A 78 13.87 -7.50 14.47
C ILE A 78 15.19 -6.99 15.06
N GLY A 79 15.25 -6.78 16.39
CA GLY A 79 16.38 -6.16 17.09
C GLY A 79 16.44 -4.63 16.97
N LYS A 80 15.43 -3.99 16.41
CA LYS A 80 15.26 -2.53 16.29
C LYS A 80 13.78 -2.15 16.16
N ARG A 81 13.46 -0.87 16.35
CA ARG A 81 12.11 -0.34 16.17
C ARG A 81 11.81 -0.17 14.67
N PRO A 82 10.80 -0.85 14.11
CA PRO A 82 10.33 -0.59 12.74
C PRO A 82 9.54 0.72 12.67
N HIS A 83 9.38 1.28 11.47
CA HIS A 83 8.43 2.37 11.22
C HIS A 83 7.01 1.85 11.37
N PHE A 84 6.22 2.41 12.28
CA PHE A 84 4.92 1.89 12.66
C PHE A 84 3.80 2.70 12.01
N VAL A 85 3.09 2.07 11.09
CA VAL A 85 2.01 2.66 10.28
C VAL A 85 0.66 2.14 10.77
N TYR A 86 -0.29 3.03 10.99
CA TYR A 86 -1.69 2.69 11.24
C TYR A 86 -2.54 2.94 10.00
N MET A 87 -3.27 1.92 9.55
CA MET A 87 -4.23 2.07 8.44
C MET A 87 -5.53 2.68 8.96
N SER A 88 -5.73 3.96 8.69
CA SER A 88 -6.77 4.79 9.27
C SER A 88 -7.47 5.65 8.21
N PRO A 89 -8.82 5.79 8.23
CA PRO A 89 -9.50 6.74 7.35
C PRO A 89 -9.18 8.21 7.68
N GLN A 90 -8.61 8.49 8.87
CA GLN A 90 -8.19 9.83 9.29
C GLN A 90 -6.77 10.18 8.81
N GLY A 91 -6.00 9.19 8.33
CA GLY A 91 -4.63 9.36 7.87
C GLY A 91 -4.53 10.15 6.56
N LYS A 92 -3.31 10.54 6.23
CA LYS A 92 -3.02 11.13 4.92
C LYS A 92 -3.28 10.14 3.81
N THR A 93 -3.95 10.58 2.73
CA THR A 93 -4.19 9.73 1.57
C THR A 93 -2.88 9.28 0.93
N LEU A 94 -2.71 7.97 0.78
CA LEU A 94 -1.53 7.34 0.20
C LEU A 94 -1.30 7.82 -1.24
N LYS A 95 -0.09 8.27 -1.51
CA LYS A 95 0.36 8.67 -2.85
C LYS A 95 1.62 7.92 -3.23
N GLN A 96 1.85 7.77 -4.53
CA GLN A 96 3.03 7.08 -5.08
C GLN A 96 4.35 7.64 -4.55
N GLN A 97 4.42 8.96 -4.34
CA GLN A 97 5.60 9.58 -3.76
C GLN A 97 5.92 9.03 -2.36
N ARG A 98 4.90 8.88 -1.49
CA ARG A 98 5.12 8.36 -0.13
C ARG A 98 5.59 6.91 -0.13
N LEU A 99 5.09 6.09 -1.05
CA LEU A 99 5.56 4.71 -1.23
C LEU A 99 7.04 4.65 -1.62
N ARG A 100 7.50 5.56 -2.46
CA ARG A 100 8.92 5.66 -2.83
C ARG A 100 9.80 6.02 -1.63
N GLU A 101 9.36 6.97 -0.80
CA GLU A 101 10.08 7.35 0.43
C GLU A 101 10.14 6.18 1.42
N LEU A 102 9.04 5.44 1.57
CA LEU A 102 8.96 4.29 2.47
C LEU A 102 9.71 3.06 1.95
N ALA A 103 9.98 2.97 0.65
CA ALA A 103 10.76 1.87 0.07
C ALA A 103 12.21 1.82 0.56
N ASP A 104 12.74 2.95 1.04
CA ASP A 104 14.08 3.04 1.64
C ASP A 104 14.10 2.60 3.12
N VAL A 105 12.94 2.35 3.72
CA VAL A 105 12.81 1.88 5.11
C VAL A 105 12.93 0.36 5.14
N GLU A 106 13.91 -0.16 5.89
CA GLU A 106 14.16 -1.61 5.94
C GLU A 106 13.05 -2.42 6.59
N ASN A 107 12.41 -1.85 7.63
CA ASN A 107 11.40 -2.56 8.43
C ASN A 107 10.19 -1.66 8.68
N ILE A 108 9.03 -2.14 8.29
CA ILE A 108 7.74 -1.47 8.48
C ILE A 108 6.83 -2.41 9.27
N CYS A 109 6.17 -1.87 10.28
CA CYS A 109 5.08 -2.54 10.98
C CYS A 109 3.76 -1.86 10.61
N ILE A 110 2.72 -2.63 10.32
CA ILE A 110 1.40 -2.14 9.92
C ILE A 110 0.39 -2.58 10.97
N LEU A 111 -0.36 -1.63 11.54
CA LEU A 111 -1.51 -1.92 12.40
C LEU A 111 -2.80 -1.90 11.58
N CYS A 112 -3.52 -3.01 11.61
CA CYS A 112 -4.87 -3.11 11.08
C CYS A 112 -5.86 -2.76 12.19
N GLY A 113 -6.55 -1.62 12.07
CA GLY A 113 -7.63 -1.24 12.98
C GLY A 113 -8.90 -2.03 12.73
N HIS A 114 -9.71 -2.13 13.75
CA HIS A 114 -11.04 -2.75 13.71
C HIS A 114 -12.01 -2.04 14.65
N TYR A 115 -13.28 -2.42 14.63
CA TYR A 115 -14.34 -1.83 15.46
C TYR A 115 -14.50 -0.32 15.18
N GLU A 116 -14.61 0.50 16.25
CA GLU A 116 -14.70 1.97 16.14
C GLU A 116 -13.31 2.65 16.13
N GLY A 117 -12.23 1.87 16.13
CA GLY A 117 -10.85 2.35 16.12
C GLY A 117 -9.99 1.82 17.26
N VAL A 118 -8.92 2.53 17.54
CA VAL A 118 -7.87 2.15 18.50
C VAL A 118 -7.80 3.19 19.61
N ASP A 119 -7.44 2.77 20.82
CA ASP A 119 -7.21 3.69 21.95
C ASP A 119 -6.20 4.77 21.57
N GLN A 120 -6.59 6.03 21.70
CA GLN A 120 -5.81 7.18 21.26
C GLN A 120 -4.41 7.24 21.90
N ARG A 121 -4.27 6.80 23.13
CA ARG A 121 -2.97 6.77 23.86
C ARG A 121 -1.95 5.90 23.18
N LEU A 122 -2.38 4.80 22.52
CA LEU A 122 -1.48 3.99 21.70
C LEU A 122 -1.04 4.75 20.44
N LEU A 123 -1.99 5.40 19.79
CA LEU A 123 -1.69 6.15 18.56
C LEU A 123 -0.69 7.27 18.84
N ASP A 124 -0.90 8.03 19.93
CA ASP A 124 -0.03 9.15 20.31
C ASP A 124 1.40 8.72 20.68
N GLU A 125 1.56 7.52 21.27
CA GLU A 125 2.85 7.06 21.78
C GLU A 125 3.61 6.19 20.79
N PHE A 126 2.94 5.37 20.00
CA PHE A 126 3.58 4.32 19.21
C PHE A 126 3.54 4.54 17.71
N ILE A 127 2.49 5.18 17.17
CA ILE A 127 2.30 5.30 15.72
C ILE A 127 3.16 6.44 15.14
N ASP A 128 3.94 6.13 14.12
CA ASP A 128 4.74 7.12 13.42
C ASP A 128 3.94 7.82 12.31
N GLU A 129 2.97 7.10 11.71
CA GLU A 129 2.21 7.63 10.59
C GLU A 129 0.83 6.95 10.47
N GLU A 130 -0.21 7.76 10.23
CA GLU A 130 -1.52 7.27 9.82
C GLU A 130 -1.70 7.42 8.31
N ILE A 131 -2.09 6.32 7.64
CA ILE A 131 -2.26 6.28 6.18
C ILE A 131 -3.69 5.86 5.84
N SER A 132 -4.33 6.65 4.98
CA SER A 132 -5.61 6.36 4.34
C SER A 132 -5.41 5.89 2.91
N ILE A 133 -6.23 4.96 2.43
CA ILE A 133 -6.28 4.55 1.01
C ILE A 133 -7.37 5.29 0.21
N GLY A 134 -8.08 6.24 0.82
CA GLY A 134 -9.12 7.04 0.18
C GLY A 134 -10.19 7.51 1.16
N ASP A 135 -11.04 8.43 0.71
CA ASP A 135 -12.07 9.08 1.51
C ASP A 135 -13.34 8.20 1.63
N TYR A 136 -13.18 7.03 2.20
CA TYR A 136 -14.25 6.07 2.51
C TYR A 136 -13.84 5.18 3.68
N VAL A 137 -14.84 4.60 4.36
CA VAL A 137 -14.62 3.73 5.51
C VAL A 137 -14.84 2.26 5.11
N LEU A 138 -13.94 1.38 5.55
CA LEU A 138 -14.02 -0.07 5.40
C LEU A 138 -14.33 -0.74 6.74
N THR A 139 -14.63 -2.02 6.72
CA THR A 139 -14.95 -2.80 7.92
C THR A 139 -13.74 -3.08 8.83
N GLY A 140 -12.52 -2.90 8.30
CA GLY A 140 -11.26 -3.13 9.03
C GLY A 140 -10.04 -2.68 8.23
N GLY A 141 -8.88 -2.71 8.86
CA GLY A 141 -7.61 -2.29 8.31
C GLY A 141 -6.91 -3.33 7.43
N GLU A 142 -7.42 -4.55 7.33
CA GLU A 142 -6.77 -5.66 6.61
C GLU A 142 -6.66 -5.38 5.11
N ILE A 143 -7.76 -4.96 4.46
CA ILE A 143 -7.75 -4.63 3.03
C ILE A 143 -6.86 -3.42 2.74
N PRO A 144 -6.93 -2.30 3.49
CA PRO A 144 -5.97 -1.21 3.37
C PRO A 144 -4.52 -1.65 3.54
N ALA A 145 -4.22 -2.52 4.50
CA ALA A 145 -2.88 -3.06 4.72
C ALA A 145 -2.38 -3.91 3.54
N MET A 146 -3.25 -4.70 2.92
CA MET A 146 -2.92 -5.44 1.69
C MET A 146 -2.61 -4.49 0.53
N VAL A 147 -3.42 -3.47 0.31
CA VAL A 147 -3.19 -2.43 -0.71
C VAL A 147 -1.87 -1.71 -0.47
N PHE A 148 -1.60 -1.32 0.76
CA PHE A 148 -0.35 -0.66 1.14
C PHE A 148 0.86 -1.57 0.95
N ALA A 149 0.80 -2.82 1.42
CA ALA A 149 1.88 -3.80 1.29
C ALA A 149 2.18 -4.12 -0.17
N ASP A 150 1.16 -4.31 -1.03
CA ASP A 150 1.34 -4.53 -2.47
C ASP A 150 2.00 -3.32 -3.13
N ALA A 151 1.45 -2.14 -2.95
CA ALA A 151 1.94 -0.92 -3.56
C ALA A 151 3.38 -0.57 -3.12
N LEU A 152 3.71 -0.77 -1.84
CA LEU A 152 5.05 -0.59 -1.30
C LEU A 152 6.03 -1.61 -1.86
N SER A 153 5.65 -2.89 -1.88
CA SER A 153 6.49 -3.98 -2.38
C SER A 153 6.97 -3.73 -3.81
N ARG A 154 6.13 -3.15 -4.68
CA ARG A 154 6.50 -2.81 -6.06
C ARG A 154 7.66 -1.81 -6.15
N MET A 155 7.85 -0.96 -5.13
CA MET A 155 8.94 0.02 -5.07
C MET A 155 10.26 -0.57 -4.61
N VAL A 156 10.26 -1.78 -4.04
CA VAL A 156 11.46 -2.44 -3.53
C VAL A 156 12.28 -3.02 -4.70
N PRO A 157 13.57 -2.69 -4.83
CA PRO A 157 14.42 -3.24 -5.87
C PRO A 157 14.45 -4.77 -5.86
N GLY A 158 14.28 -5.39 -7.03
CA GLY A 158 14.28 -6.85 -7.18
C GLY A 158 12.92 -7.53 -7.00
N VAL A 159 11.86 -6.82 -6.63
CA VAL A 159 10.48 -7.34 -6.60
C VAL A 159 9.90 -7.44 -8.02
N LEU A 160 10.07 -6.39 -8.82
CA LEU A 160 9.73 -6.42 -10.25
C LEU A 160 10.92 -6.90 -11.06
N SER A 161 10.66 -7.49 -12.22
CA SER A 161 11.70 -8.04 -13.11
C SER A 161 12.67 -7.00 -13.68
N ASN A 162 12.24 -5.74 -13.76
CA ASN A 162 13.06 -4.60 -14.09
C ASN A 162 12.67 -3.44 -13.18
N ASN A 163 13.66 -2.83 -12.54
CA ASN A 163 13.46 -1.68 -11.63
C ASN A 163 12.95 -0.42 -12.36
N GLU A 164 12.99 -0.38 -13.68
CA GLU A 164 12.45 0.72 -14.48
C GLU A 164 10.99 0.50 -14.92
N CYS A 165 10.41 -0.69 -14.67
CA CYS A 165 9.05 -1.02 -15.12
C CYS A 165 7.97 -0.06 -14.63
N PHE A 166 8.17 0.62 -13.50
CA PHE A 166 7.19 1.53 -12.92
C PHE A 166 7.44 3.01 -13.24
N THR A 167 8.58 3.37 -13.90
CA THR A 167 8.96 4.78 -14.11
C THR A 167 8.06 5.52 -15.11
N GLU A 168 7.46 4.78 -16.04
CA GLU A 168 6.49 5.31 -17.01
C GLU A 168 5.02 5.06 -16.61
N GLU A 169 4.78 4.36 -15.50
CA GLU A 169 3.43 4.08 -15.01
C GLU A 169 2.74 5.34 -14.48
N SER A 170 1.41 5.28 -14.43
CA SER A 170 0.56 6.34 -13.86
C SER A 170 1.03 6.73 -12.46
N HIS A 171 1.02 8.02 -12.16
CA HIS A 171 1.39 8.65 -10.89
C HIS A 171 2.89 8.72 -10.58
N PHE A 172 3.75 7.96 -11.23
CA PHE A 172 5.19 7.95 -10.91
C PHE A 172 5.86 9.30 -11.21
N ASN A 173 5.59 9.85 -12.39
CA ASN A 173 6.13 11.14 -12.85
C ASN A 173 5.09 12.28 -12.82
N GLY A 174 3.92 12.06 -12.21
CA GLY A 174 2.86 13.05 -12.07
C GLY A 174 1.84 13.07 -13.21
N LEU A 175 1.95 12.16 -14.18
CA LEU A 175 0.99 11.97 -15.26
C LEU A 175 0.33 10.59 -15.18
N LEU A 176 -0.77 10.40 -15.89
CA LEU A 176 -1.31 9.08 -16.22
C LEU A 176 -0.51 8.49 -17.40
N GLU A 177 -0.44 7.15 -17.41
CA GLU A 177 0.17 6.41 -18.49
C GLU A 177 -0.60 6.59 -19.82
N TYR A 178 0.14 6.54 -20.93
CA TYR A 178 -0.44 6.54 -22.27
C TYR A 178 -1.23 5.27 -22.56
N PRO A 179 -2.16 5.27 -23.54
CA PRO A 179 -2.91 4.08 -23.91
C PRO A 179 -1.99 3.02 -24.56
N GLN A 180 -2.15 1.77 -24.08
CA GLN A 180 -1.39 0.63 -24.57
C GLN A 180 -2.24 -0.26 -25.47
N TYR A 181 -1.59 -0.94 -26.42
CA TYR A 181 -2.21 -1.80 -27.40
C TYR A 181 -1.50 -3.15 -27.48
N THR A 182 -2.25 -4.20 -27.78
CA THR A 182 -1.72 -5.54 -28.01
C THR A 182 -2.19 -6.08 -29.37
N LYS A 183 -1.64 -7.20 -29.81
CA LYS A 183 -2.04 -7.92 -31.03
C LYS A 183 -3.48 -8.43 -30.91
N PRO A 184 -4.22 -8.50 -32.03
CA PRO A 184 -3.86 -8.11 -33.40
C PRO A 184 -3.87 -6.59 -33.63
N SER A 185 -3.22 -6.11 -34.73
CA SER A 185 -3.18 -4.70 -35.09
C SER A 185 -4.54 -4.09 -35.42
N VAL A 186 -5.51 -4.91 -35.79
CA VAL A 186 -6.91 -4.50 -35.97
C VAL A 186 -7.82 -5.40 -35.11
N TRP A 187 -8.56 -4.78 -34.21
CA TRP A 187 -9.53 -5.47 -33.37
C TRP A 187 -10.91 -4.83 -33.49
N ARG A 188 -11.89 -5.57 -34.02
CA ARG A 188 -13.29 -5.10 -34.25
C ARG A 188 -13.35 -3.78 -35.04
N GLY A 189 -12.52 -3.66 -36.10
CA GLY A 189 -12.45 -2.47 -36.93
C GLY A 189 -11.72 -1.26 -36.32
N LYS A 190 -11.11 -1.43 -35.13
CA LYS A 190 -10.25 -0.39 -34.50
C LYS A 190 -8.80 -0.77 -34.69
N GLU A 191 -8.01 0.17 -35.18
CA GLU A 191 -6.60 -0.02 -35.52
C GLU A 191 -5.66 0.48 -34.43
N VAL A 192 -4.51 -0.16 -34.31
CA VAL A 192 -3.38 0.36 -33.51
C VAL A 192 -2.80 1.56 -34.23
N PRO A 193 -2.45 2.68 -33.54
CA PRO A 193 -1.80 3.83 -34.15
C PRO A 193 -0.53 3.43 -34.91
N GLU A 194 -0.42 3.88 -36.16
CA GLU A 194 0.70 3.51 -37.07
C GLU A 194 2.08 3.83 -36.47
N VAL A 195 2.20 4.92 -35.70
CA VAL A 195 3.45 5.31 -35.05
C VAL A 195 4.00 4.21 -34.13
N LEU A 196 3.12 3.44 -33.48
CA LEU A 196 3.52 2.33 -32.58
C LEU A 196 4.03 1.11 -33.34
N MET A 197 3.71 1.00 -34.62
CA MET A 197 4.14 -0.08 -35.52
C MET A 197 5.36 0.31 -36.38
N SER A 198 5.78 1.58 -36.35
CA SER A 198 6.81 2.14 -37.21
C SER A 198 8.24 1.69 -36.87
N GLY A 199 8.50 1.24 -35.64
CA GLY A 199 9.86 0.97 -35.15
C GLY A 199 10.71 2.21 -34.85
N HIS A 200 10.20 3.42 -35.08
CA HIS A 200 10.92 4.68 -34.82
C HIS A 200 10.77 5.08 -33.33
N HIS A 201 11.72 4.66 -32.49
CA HIS A 201 11.67 4.86 -31.02
C HIS A 201 11.41 6.32 -30.62
N ALA A 202 12.09 7.29 -31.21
CA ALA A 202 11.90 8.72 -30.88
C ALA A 202 10.46 9.21 -31.15
N ASN A 203 9.85 8.76 -32.26
CA ASN A 203 8.46 9.11 -32.58
C ASN A 203 7.47 8.41 -31.63
N ILE A 204 7.77 7.17 -31.23
CA ILE A 204 6.97 6.42 -30.26
C ILE A 204 7.01 7.11 -28.90
N GLU A 205 8.19 7.51 -28.41
CA GLU A 205 8.35 8.23 -27.15
C GLU A 205 7.61 9.57 -27.14
N LYS A 206 7.74 10.34 -28.22
CA LYS A 206 7.00 11.60 -28.40
C LYS A 206 5.49 11.36 -28.32
N TRP A 207 4.98 10.38 -29.07
CA TRP A 207 3.58 10.02 -29.08
C TRP A 207 3.08 9.59 -27.68
N ARG A 208 3.86 8.76 -26.96
CA ARG A 208 3.57 8.33 -25.59
C ARG A 208 3.41 9.52 -24.65
N LYS A 209 4.36 10.48 -24.72
CA LYS A 209 4.33 11.68 -23.89
C LYS A 209 3.11 12.56 -24.19
N GLU A 210 2.80 12.78 -25.47
CA GLU A 210 1.63 13.55 -25.90
C GLU A 210 0.34 12.88 -25.40
N LYS A 211 0.24 11.55 -25.57
CA LYS A 211 -0.94 10.79 -25.10
C LYS A 211 -1.08 10.74 -23.58
N SER A 212 0.01 10.67 -22.84
CA SER A 212 -0.03 10.79 -21.36
C SER A 212 -0.62 12.13 -20.93
N ILE A 213 -0.21 13.23 -21.57
CA ILE A 213 -0.74 14.57 -21.30
C ILE A 213 -2.23 14.64 -21.63
N GLU A 214 -2.63 14.16 -22.83
CA GLU A 214 -4.04 14.14 -23.25
C GLU A 214 -4.91 13.34 -22.30
N VAL A 215 -4.50 12.11 -21.94
CA VAL A 215 -5.23 11.23 -21.03
C VAL A 215 -5.34 11.85 -19.64
N THR A 216 -4.26 12.47 -19.15
CA THR A 216 -4.24 13.15 -17.85
C THR A 216 -5.18 14.35 -17.87
N ALA A 217 -5.15 15.18 -18.90
CA ALA A 217 -6.06 16.32 -19.05
C ALA A 217 -7.53 15.91 -19.04
N LEU A 218 -7.83 14.77 -19.68
CA LEU A 218 -9.21 14.28 -19.78
C LEU A 218 -9.72 13.62 -18.49
N LYS A 219 -8.88 12.79 -17.84
CA LYS A 219 -9.32 11.93 -16.73
C LYS A 219 -8.98 12.50 -15.35
N ARG A 220 -7.90 13.25 -15.24
CA ARG A 220 -7.37 13.76 -13.98
C ARG A 220 -6.77 15.17 -14.20
N PRO A 221 -7.59 16.17 -14.59
CA PRO A 221 -7.12 17.52 -14.91
C PRO A 221 -6.34 18.18 -13.76
N GLU A 222 -6.70 17.89 -12.52
CA GLU A 222 -5.99 18.37 -11.33
C GLU A 222 -4.52 17.89 -11.26
N MET A 223 -4.24 16.68 -11.74
CA MET A 223 -2.86 16.16 -11.81
C MET A 223 -2.05 16.92 -12.86
N LEU A 224 -2.66 17.30 -13.98
CA LEU A 224 -1.98 18.08 -15.02
C LEU A 224 -1.65 19.50 -14.54
N GLU A 225 -2.55 20.11 -13.75
CA GLU A 225 -2.27 21.39 -13.10
C GLU A 225 -1.08 21.32 -12.14
N GLU A 226 -1.02 20.25 -11.33
CA GLU A 226 0.13 20.01 -10.44
C GLU A 226 1.42 19.73 -11.21
N TYR A 227 1.35 18.98 -12.31
CA TYR A 227 2.49 18.67 -13.17
C TYR A 227 3.09 19.94 -13.82
N ASN A 228 2.25 20.87 -14.27
CA ASN A 228 2.68 22.12 -14.92
C ASN A 228 3.25 23.16 -13.95
N LYS A 229 3.09 22.98 -12.63
CA LYS A 229 3.65 23.86 -11.58
C LYS A 229 5.08 23.48 -11.18
N LYS A 230 5.56 22.30 -11.60
CA LYS A 230 6.92 21.79 -11.33
C LYS A 230 7.89 22.20 -12.42
#